data_8205b80dd2bf0f761dd62289efc86251
#
_entry.id   8205b80dd2bf0f761dd62289efc86251
#
_cell.length_a   1.000
_cell.length_b   1.000
_cell.length_c   1.000
_cell.angle_alpha   90.00
_cell.angle_beta   90.00
_cell.angle_gamma   90.00
#
_symmetry.space_group_name_H-M   'P 1'
#
loop_
_entity.id
_entity.type
_entity.pdbx_description
1 polymer ?
#
loop_
_entity_poly.entity_id
_entity_poly.type
_entity_poly.pdbx_seq_one_letter_code
_entity_poly.pdbx_strand_id
1 'polypeptide(L)'
;MKVLFIVTSFWAYGELIIAMDFAKKLVKDGHKPHFLIPPKHKKIVDENGYKNTVLIPKAGKINRILMKDIESSISPNLVILSDFLNYNYCEVHYGITKEDLSIFSGKIATFDNFSWELKRKGMDSYGFNSNVLKEADINLYKYKICPSPIVNPKSQFEKGHFMFSIGDHDINVTEDLKKKYRNELNLPLDKKIILVTVALWQQVPDKYKEAAKFVKESEDLFYKLLEDLSKENLILCIGESNRTIINENIIKLKSMNTDEFDKYVAASDLYLGRNLTSTSMIRIALSGIPCAIMMNSKCEGKEKYGYYMFPVGWYHFLEPVFKDNLYSKVITFLEQYEEDENIKKINEILYNDKAKQIIGKNVEKLKSELRVLKSPSEIINEIVYGEDL
;
A
#
# COMPACT_ATOMS: atom_id res chain seq x y z
N MET A 1 -22.81 -9.86 9.33
CA MET A 1 -22.14 -11.05 8.74
C MET A 1 -20.80 -11.29 9.44
N LYS A 2 -20.28 -12.51 9.34
CA LYS A 2 -18.94 -12.89 9.77
C LYS A 2 -18.04 -12.93 8.53
N VAL A 3 -16.93 -12.22 8.56
CA VAL A 3 -16.01 -12.10 7.42
C VAL A 3 -14.61 -12.51 7.85
N LEU A 4 -14.02 -13.47 7.16
CA LEU A 4 -12.63 -13.90 7.39
C LEU A 4 -11.71 -13.22 6.39
N PHE A 5 -10.70 -12.51 6.89
CA PHE A 5 -9.60 -12.00 6.08
C PHE A 5 -8.39 -12.93 6.21
N ILE A 6 -7.86 -13.40 5.09
CA ILE A 6 -6.64 -14.21 5.04
C ILE A 6 -5.51 -13.33 4.50
N VAL A 7 -4.55 -13.00 5.35
CA VAL A 7 -3.34 -12.26 5.01
C VAL A 7 -2.16 -13.20 5.14
N THR A 8 -1.40 -13.40 4.07
CA THR A 8 -0.27 -14.34 4.09
C THR A 8 1.08 -13.67 3.92
N SER A 9 1.14 -12.46 3.39
CA SER A 9 2.40 -11.72 3.25
C SER A 9 2.99 -11.40 4.63
N PHE A 10 4.23 -11.82 4.87
CA PHE A 10 4.93 -11.58 6.14
C PHE A 10 6.05 -10.52 6.03
N TRP A 11 6.32 -10.03 4.83
CA TRP A 11 7.37 -9.04 4.54
C TRP A 11 6.86 -7.60 4.47
N ALA A 12 5.55 -7.41 4.27
CA ALA A 12 4.93 -6.10 4.11
C ALA A 12 3.64 -5.99 4.92
N TYR A 13 3.26 -4.76 5.26
CA TYR A 13 2.01 -4.47 5.97
C TYR A 13 0.90 -3.93 5.06
N GLY A 14 1.22 -3.56 3.81
CA GLY A 14 0.28 -2.86 2.91
C GLY A 14 -1.05 -3.59 2.75
N GLU A 15 -1.02 -4.88 2.47
CA GLU A 15 -2.23 -5.71 2.30
C GLU A 15 -3.04 -5.86 3.59
N LEU A 16 -2.35 -5.99 4.73
CA LEU A 16 -3.01 -5.98 6.04
C LEU A 16 -3.72 -4.65 6.29
N ILE A 17 -3.06 -3.53 6.00
CA ILE A 17 -3.63 -2.19 6.22
C ILE A 17 -4.87 -1.98 5.35
N ILE A 18 -4.84 -2.41 4.08
CA ILE A 18 -6.02 -2.38 3.19
C ILE A 18 -7.16 -3.24 3.77
N ALA A 19 -6.85 -4.46 4.21
CA ALA A 19 -7.83 -5.35 4.81
C ALA A 19 -8.41 -4.78 6.13
N MET A 20 -7.58 -4.13 6.95
CA MET A 20 -8.03 -3.49 8.19
C MET A 20 -8.87 -2.24 7.92
N ASP A 21 -8.55 -1.44 6.90
CA ASP A 21 -9.38 -0.29 6.50
C ASP A 21 -10.77 -0.75 6.05
N PHE A 22 -10.83 -1.80 5.25
CA PHE A 22 -12.09 -2.44 4.86
C PHE A 22 -12.86 -2.96 6.09
N ALA A 23 -12.18 -3.70 6.98
CA ALA A 23 -12.77 -4.26 8.20
C ALA A 23 -13.28 -3.19 9.17
N LYS A 24 -12.58 -2.05 9.30
CA LYS A 24 -12.99 -0.92 10.15
C LYS A 24 -14.37 -0.39 9.76
N LYS A 25 -14.63 -0.29 8.46
CA LYS A 25 -15.93 0.13 7.94
C LYS A 25 -17.00 -0.95 8.17
N LEU A 26 -16.65 -2.23 8.02
CA LEU A 26 -17.54 -3.36 8.33
C LEU A 26 -17.96 -3.39 9.81
N VAL A 27 -17.04 -3.12 10.75
CA VAL A 27 -17.36 -3.08 12.19
C VAL A 27 -18.34 -1.97 12.51
N LYS A 28 -18.21 -0.80 11.90
CA LYS A 28 -19.17 0.31 12.07
C LYS A 28 -20.60 -0.10 11.72
N ASP A 29 -20.74 -0.99 10.75
CA ASP A 29 -22.04 -1.50 10.27
C ASP A 29 -22.47 -2.83 10.97
N GLY A 30 -21.79 -3.20 12.07
CA GLY A 30 -22.14 -4.34 12.90
C GLY A 30 -21.69 -5.71 12.38
N HIS A 31 -20.83 -5.75 11.37
CA HIS A 31 -20.22 -6.99 10.90
C HIS A 31 -19.05 -7.43 11.81
N LYS A 32 -18.69 -8.71 11.74
CA LYS A 32 -17.69 -9.32 12.62
C LYS A 32 -16.50 -9.85 11.81
N PRO A 33 -15.44 -9.02 11.61
CA PRO A 33 -14.23 -9.47 10.96
C PRO A 33 -13.41 -10.38 11.88
N HIS A 34 -12.77 -11.37 11.28
CA HIS A 34 -11.74 -12.20 11.87
C HIS A 34 -10.54 -12.26 10.92
N PHE A 35 -9.32 -12.31 11.45
CA PHE A 35 -8.11 -12.31 10.65
C PHE A 35 -7.33 -13.61 10.82
N LEU A 36 -6.92 -14.25 9.73
CA LEU A 36 -5.92 -15.31 9.70
C LEU A 36 -4.62 -14.70 9.16
N ILE A 37 -3.59 -14.59 10.00
CA ILE A 37 -2.44 -13.70 9.77
C ILE A 37 -1.09 -14.34 10.11
N PRO A 38 0.02 -13.86 9.53
CA PRO A 38 1.37 -14.16 10.00
C PRO A 38 1.64 -13.70 11.44
N PRO A 39 2.58 -14.35 12.15
CA PRO A 39 2.95 -13.95 13.53
C PRO A 39 3.35 -12.47 13.65
N LYS A 40 4.05 -11.94 12.65
CA LYS A 40 4.53 -10.55 12.62
C LYS A 40 3.39 -9.53 12.68
N HIS A 41 2.21 -9.88 12.18
CA HIS A 41 1.05 -8.99 12.10
C HIS A 41 0.18 -8.98 13.36
N LYS A 42 0.39 -9.95 14.27
CA LYS A 42 -0.46 -10.15 15.45
C LYS A 42 -0.60 -8.88 16.28
N LYS A 43 0.51 -8.23 16.60
CA LYS A 43 0.51 -7.04 17.45
C LYS A 43 -0.40 -5.92 16.90
N ILE A 44 -0.25 -5.58 15.62
CA ILE A 44 -1.03 -4.50 15.01
C ILE A 44 -2.53 -4.86 14.92
N VAL A 45 -2.86 -6.13 14.67
CA VAL A 45 -4.25 -6.59 14.61
C VAL A 45 -4.90 -6.56 15.99
N ASP A 46 -4.18 -7.00 17.04
CA ASP A 46 -4.64 -6.94 18.44
C ASP A 46 -4.85 -5.49 18.91
N GLU A 47 -3.90 -4.60 18.64
CA GLU A 47 -3.97 -3.18 19.01
C GLU A 47 -5.17 -2.46 18.35
N ASN A 48 -5.63 -2.95 17.18
CA ASN A 48 -6.84 -2.46 16.53
C ASN A 48 -8.12 -3.20 16.96
N GLY A 49 -8.03 -4.09 17.95
CA GLY A 49 -9.18 -4.77 18.56
C GLY A 49 -9.79 -5.88 17.70
N TYR A 50 -9.10 -6.37 16.67
CA TYR A 50 -9.62 -7.44 15.81
C TYR A 50 -9.29 -8.83 16.37
N LYS A 51 -10.28 -9.74 16.29
CA LYS A 51 -10.04 -11.16 16.53
C LYS A 51 -9.15 -11.76 15.46
N ASN A 52 -8.20 -12.59 15.84
CA ASN A 52 -7.30 -13.21 14.88
C ASN A 52 -6.87 -14.62 15.28
N THR A 53 -6.42 -15.36 14.28
CA THR A 53 -5.74 -16.64 14.36
C THR A 53 -4.38 -16.50 13.65
N VAL A 54 -3.32 -17.03 14.25
CA VAL A 54 -1.97 -16.86 13.74
C VAL A 54 -1.51 -18.09 12.98
N LEU A 55 -1.10 -17.89 11.73
CA LEU A 55 -0.46 -18.92 10.91
C LEU A 55 0.90 -19.31 11.48
N ILE A 56 1.20 -20.61 11.44
CA ILE A 56 2.48 -21.14 11.90
C ILE A 56 3.37 -21.46 10.69
N PRO A 57 4.55 -20.82 10.58
CA PRO A 57 5.48 -21.12 9.48
C PRO A 57 5.86 -22.59 9.41
N LYS A 58 5.92 -23.15 8.21
CA LYS A 58 6.31 -24.56 7.91
C LYS A 58 5.43 -25.63 8.58
N ALA A 59 4.23 -25.30 9.00
CA ALA A 59 3.33 -26.17 9.73
C ALA A 59 1.98 -26.40 9.01
N GLY A 60 2.00 -26.77 7.74
CA GLY A 60 0.81 -26.86 6.88
C GLY A 60 -0.33 -27.72 7.45
N LYS A 61 -0.01 -28.88 8.08
CA LYS A 61 -1.04 -29.71 8.74
C LYS A 61 -1.74 -28.93 9.87
N ILE A 62 -0.97 -28.19 10.69
CA ILE A 62 -1.54 -27.41 11.79
C ILE A 62 -2.36 -26.24 11.23
N ASN A 63 -1.84 -25.55 10.22
CA ASN A 63 -2.55 -24.43 9.60
C ASN A 63 -3.92 -24.88 9.00
N ARG A 64 -3.99 -26.06 8.38
CA ARG A 64 -5.27 -26.64 7.93
C ARG A 64 -6.23 -26.96 9.08
N ILE A 65 -5.69 -27.41 10.24
CA ILE A 65 -6.51 -27.60 11.45
C ILE A 65 -7.05 -26.24 11.92
N LEU A 66 -6.23 -25.21 11.99
CA LEU A 66 -6.66 -23.85 12.36
C LEU A 66 -7.75 -23.32 11.40
N MET A 67 -7.63 -23.56 10.09
CA MET A 67 -8.69 -23.19 9.12
C MET A 67 -9.98 -23.94 9.39
N LYS A 68 -9.93 -25.24 9.70
CA LYS A 68 -11.11 -26.04 10.07
C LYS A 68 -11.74 -25.55 11.38
N ASP A 69 -10.92 -25.18 12.37
CA ASP A 69 -11.39 -24.62 13.64
C ASP A 69 -12.07 -23.26 13.42
N ILE A 70 -11.56 -22.42 12.52
CA ILE A 70 -12.25 -21.19 12.11
C ILE A 70 -13.59 -21.50 11.46
N GLU A 71 -13.63 -22.43 10.52
CA GLU A 71 -14.92 -22.81 9.88
C GLU A 71 -15.92 -23.33 10.92
N SER A 72 -15.51 -24.24 11.80
CA SER A 72 -16.42 -24.84 12.79
C SER A 72 -16.89 -23.86 13.87
N SER A 73 -16.04 -22.93 14.32
CA SER A 73 -16.35 -22.01 15.41
C SER A 73 -16.94 -20.67 14.93
N ILE A 74 -16.51 -20.20 13.78
CA ILE A 74 -16.92 -18.92 13.23
C ILE A 74 -17.94 -19.09 12.11
N SER A 75 -17.73 -20.04 11.19
CA SER A 75 -18.52 -20.23 9.98
C SER A 75 -18.67 -18.91 9.21
N PRO A 76 -17.58 -18.42 8.57
CA PRO A 76 -17.59 -17.14 7.89
C PRO A 76 -18.53 -17.16 6.68
N ASN A 77 -19.35 -16.12 6.52
CA ASN A 77 -20.22 -15.96 5.35
C ASN A 77 -19.40 -15.63 4.09
N LEU A 78 -18.25 -14.98 4.30
CA LEU A 78 -17.34 -14.55 3.25
C LEU A 78 -15.90 -14.68 3.73
N VAL A 79 -15.05 -15.23 2.87
CA VAL A 79 -13.60 -15.28 3.04
C VAL A 79 -12.97 -14.35 2.01
N ILE A 80 -12.14 -13.43 2.44
CA ILE A 80 -11.46 -12.48 1.58
C ILE A 80 -9.94 -12.71 1.67
N LEU A 81 -9.31 -13.08 0.57
CA LEU A 81 -7.87 -13.08 0.47
C LEU A 81 -7.38 -11.63 0.35
N SER A 82 -6.43 -11.22 1.17
CA SER A 82 -5.84 -9.88 1.09
C SER A 82 -5.05 -9.64 -0.21
N ASP A 83 -4.55 -10.71 -0.81
CA ASP A 83 -3.95 -10.76 -2.13
C ASP A 83 -3.84 -12.23 -2.57
N PHE A 84 -4.46 -12.60 -3.69
CA PHE A 84 -4.44 -13.98 -4.19
C PHE A 84 -3.03 -14.43 -4.59
N LEU A 85 -2.22 -13.51 -5.14
CA LEU A 85 -0.86 -13.81 -5.56
C LEU A 85 0.02 -14.14 -4.36
N ASN A 86 -0.06 -13.34 -3.30
CA ASN A 86 0.68 -13.61 -2.06
C ASN A 86 0.17 -14.85 -1.35
N TYR A 87 -1.12 -15.17 -1.45
CA TYR A 87 -1.65 -16.42 -0.93
C TYR A 87 -0.96 -17.62 -1.61
N ASN A 88 -0.88 -17.63 -2.93
CA ASN A 88 -0.19 -18.68 -3.68
C ASN A 88 1.34 -18.69 -3.42
N TYR A 89 1.96 -17.51 -3.39
CA TYR A 89 3.40 -17.38 -3.11
C TYR A 89 3.79 -17.92 -1.74
N CYS A 90 2.93 -17.74 -0.74
CA CYS A 90 3.17 -18.18 0.63
C CYS A 90 2.85 -19.66 0.88
N GLU A 91 2.41 -20.41 -0.12
CA GLU A 91 2.14 -21.85 0.00
C GLU A 91 3.33 -22.60 0.58
N VAL A 92 4.53 -22.39 0.01
CA VAL A 92 5.77 -23.03 0.50
C VAL A 92 6.12 -22.61 1.93
N HIS A 93 5.65 -21.47 2.40
CA HIS A 93 5.96 -20.93 3.71
C HIS A 93 5.00 -21.43 4.79
N TYR A 94 3.70 -21.52 4.50
CA TYR A 94 2.67 -21.92 5.47
C TYR A 94 2.10 -23.32 5.19
N GLY A 95 2.36 -23.90 4.02
CA GLY A 95 1.84 -25.19 3.60
C GLY A 95 0.32 -25.21 3.47
N ILE A 96 -0.29 -24.09 3.12
CA ILE A 96 -1.70 -23.95 2.76
C ILE A 96 -1.82 -23.57 1.28
N THR A 97 -2.75 -24.18 0.58
CA THR A 97 -2.91 -24.05 -0.87
C THR A 97 -4.26 -23.47 -1.26
N LYS A 98 -4.47 -23.17 -2.52
CA LYS A 98 -5.78 -22.70 -3.02
C LYS A 98 -6.90 -23.74 -2.82
N GLU A 99 -6.55 -25.03 -2.85
CA GLU A 99 -7.50 -26.12 -2.59
C GLU A 99 -7.98 -26.12 -1.14
N ASP A 100 -7.15 -25.68 -0.19
CA ASP A 100 -7.54 -25.58 1.22
C ASP A 100 -8.64 -24.53 1.48
N LEU A 101 -8.90 -23.63 0.53
CA LEU A 101 -10.02 -22.69 0.60
C LEU A 101 -11.38 -23.39 0.58
N SER A 102 -11.46 -24.61 0.03
CA SER A 102 -12.66 -25.46 0.06
C SER A 102 -13.07 -25.92 1.47
N ILE A 103 -12.23 -25.69 2.49
CA ILE A 103 -12.58 -25.88 3.90
C ILE A 103 -13.75 -24.97 4.30
N PHE A 104 -13.83 -23.78 3.71
CA PHE A 104 -14.83 -22.79 4.05
C PHE A 104 -16.10 -22.96 3.21
N SER A 105 -17.25 -22.95 3.87
CA SER A 105 -18.57 -23.01 3.22
C SER A 105 -19.01 -21.64 2.67
N GLY A 106 -18.43 -20.56 3.19
CA GLY A 106 -18.72 -19.20 2.73
C GLY A 106 -18.16 -18.90 1.34
N LYS A 107 -18.68 -17.84 0.71
CA LYS A 107 -18.16 -17.38 -0.59
C LYS A 107 -16.71 -16.90 -0.46
N ILE A 108 -15.93 -17.08 -1.52
CA ILE A 108 -14.51 -16.67 -1.57
C ILE A 108 -14.37 -15.44 -2.47
N ALA A 109 -13.72 -14.40 -1.96
CA ALA A 109 -13.33 -13.20 -2.69
C ALA A 109 -11.82 -12.94 -2.54
N THR A 110 -11.26 -12.11 -3.39
CA THR A 110 -9.88 -11.63 -3.23
C THR A 110 -9.82 -10.13 -3.42
N PHE A 111 -8.90 -9.44 -2.75
CA PHE A 111 -8.51 -8.12 -3.21
C PHE A 111 -7.72 -8.24 -4.50
N ASP A 112 -8.07 -7.41 -5.47
CA ASP A 112 -7.29 -7.16 -6.67
C ASP A 112 -6.61 -5.80 -6.56
N ASN A 113 -5.44 -5.81 -5.95
CA ASN A 113 -4.72 -4.58 -5.60
C ASN A 113 -4.17 -3.83 -6.83
N PHE A 114 -4.07 -4.47 -7.99
CA PHE A 114 -3.34 -3.92 -9.13
C PHE A 114 -4.00 -4.16 -10.49
N SER A 115 -5.26 -4.57 -10.54
CA SER A 115 -5.95 -4.95 -11.80
C SER A 115 -5.15 -6.02 -12.57
N TRP A 116 -4.97 -7.18 -11.95
CA TRP A 116 -4.12 -8.25 -12.45
C TRP A 116 -4.51 -8.81 -13.82
N GLU A 117 -5.72 -8.56 -14.28
CA GLU A 117 -6.19 -8.94 -15.62
C GLU A 117 -5.54 -8.10 -16.73
N LEU A 118 -5.05 -6.90 -16.40
CA LEU A 118 -4.39 -6.04 -17.37
C LEU A 118 -3.05 -6.62 -17.78
N LYS A 119 -2.80 -6.73 -19.09
CA LYS A 119 -1.48 -7.08 -19.63
C LYS A 119 -0.49 -5.96 -19.33
N ARG A 120 0.69 -6.31 -18.82
CA ARG A 120 1.73 -5.36 -18.44
C ARG A 120 3.13 -5.89 -18.66
N LYS A 121 4.09 -4.97 -18.87
CA LYS A 121 5.52 -5.32 -18.98
C LYS A 121 6.03 -5.86 -17.64
N GLY A 122 6.95 -6.81 -17.67
CA GLY A 122 7.61 -7.33 -16.47
C GLY A 122 6.75 -8.19 -15.57
N MET A 123 5.56 -8.58 -16.02
CA MET A 123 4.68 -9.47 -15.23
C MET A 123 5.36 -10.81 -14.93
N ASP A 124 6.19 -11.29 -15.86
CA ASP A 124 6.97 -12.53 -15.70
C ASP A 124 8.08 -12.41 -14.63
N SER A 125 8.49 -11.18 -14.32
CA SER A 125 9.54 -10.87 -13.35
C SER A 125 8.98 -10.48 -11.99
N TYR A 126 7.67 -10.34 -11.87
CA TYR A 126 7.05 -10.04 -10.61
C TYR A 126 7.05 -11.27 -9.70
N GLY A 127 7.58 -11.09 -8.53
CA GLY A 127 7.81 -12.20 -7.63
C GLY A 127 9.06 -12.99 -8.03
N PHE A 128 9.72 -13.53 -7.06
CA PHE A 128 11.02 -14.20 -7.16
C PHE A 128 10.95 -15.55 -7.90
N ASN A 129 9.77 -15.95 -8.34
CA ASN A 129 9.55 -17.19 -9.05
C ASN A 129 8.48 -17.00 -10.11
N SER A 130 8.90 -16.98 -11.37
CA SER A 130 8.01 -16.87 -12.52
C SER A 130 6.93 -17.97 -12.59
N ASN A 131 7.17 -19.12 -11.96
CA ASN A 131 6.17 -20.20 -11.90
C ASN A 131 4.97 -19.83 -11.04
N VAL A 132 5.16 -19.08 -9.94
CA VAL A 132 4.05 -18.61 -9.09
C VAL A 132 3.08 -17.74 -9.87
N LEU A 133 3.58 -16.86 -10.74
CA LEU A 133 2.74 -16.03 -11.60
C LEU A 133 2.01 -16.82 -12.68
N LYS A 134 2.65 -17.85 -13.24
CA LYS A 134 2.02 -18.72 -14.24
C LYS A 134 0.88 -19.56 -13.66
N GLU A 135 0.96 -19.90 -12.38
CA GLU A 135 -0.01 -20.71 -11.67
C GLU A 135 -1.08 -19.88 -10.97
N ALA A 136 -0.78 -18.61 -10.69
CA ALA A 136 -1.69 -17.68 -10.04
C ALA A 136 -2.59 -17.01 -11.09
N ASP A 137 -3.82 -17.47 -11.20
CA ASP A 137 -4.83 -16.89 -12.08
C ASP A 137 -5.92 -16.21 -11.24
N ILE A 138 -6.04 -14.88 -11.37
CA ILE A 138 -7.08 -14.12 -10.68
C ILE A 138 -8.50 -14.53 -11.15
N ASN A 139 -8.63 -15.08 -12.35
CA ASN A 139 -9.91 -15.53 -12.87
C ASN A 139 -10.47 -16.76 -12.15
N LEU A 140 -9.67 -17.43 -11.32
CA LEU A 140 -10.15 -18.45 -10.40
C LEU A 140 -11.08 -17.88 -9.30
N TYR A 141 -11.03 -16.57 -9.07
CA TYR A 141 -11.82 -15.88 -8.08
C TYR A 141 -12.97 -15.11 -8.75
N LYS A 142 -14.20 -15.55 -8.48
CA LYS A 142 -15.41 -14.93 -9.03
C LYS A 142 -15.58 -13.48 -8.55
N TYR A 143 -15.21 -13.18 -7.32
CA TYR A 143 -15.40 -11.86 -6.69
C TYR A 143 -14.07 -11.20 -6.43
N LYS A 144 -13.84 -10.05 -7.08
CA LYS A 144 -12.62 -9.26 -7.00
C LYS A 144 -12.96 -7.91 -6.38
N ILE A 145 -12.29 -7.57 -5.29
CA ILE A 145 -12.49 -6.31 -4.56
C ILE A 145 -11.28 -5.42 -4.83
N CYS A 146 -11.49 -4.30 -5.51
CA CYS A 146 -10.43 -3.45 -6.02
C CYS A 146 -10.25 -2.19 -5.15
N PRO A 147 -9.10 -2.00 -4.50
CA PRO A 147 -8.83 -0.82 -3.67
C PRO A 147 -8.53 0.39 -4.55
N SER A 148 -9.37 1.42 -4.46
CA SER A 148 -9.19 2.71 -5.11
C SER A 148 -8.60 3.73 -4.10
N PRO A 149 -7.73 4.64 -4.53
CA PRO A 149 -7.44 5.05 -5.91
C PRO A 149 -6.30 4.30 -6.62
N ILE A 150 -5.65 3.29 -6.02
CA ILE A 150 -4.63 2.52 -6.74
C ILE A 150 -5.25 1.99 -8.03
N VAL A 151 -6.32 1.21 -7.92
CA VAL A 151 -7.15 0.86 -9.08
C VAL A 151 -8.04 2.06 -9.41
N ASN A 152 -8.08 2.43 -10.69
CA ASN A 152 -8.82 3.61 -11.14
C ASN A 152 -10.31 3.50 -10.75
N PRO A 153 -10.87 4.45 -9.97
CA PRO A 153 -12.26 4.41 -9.54
C PRO A 153 -13.27 4.41 -10.70
N LYS A 154 -12.85 4.91 -11.87
CA LYS A 154 -13.66 4.92 -13.10
C LYS A 154 -13.58 3.64 -13.92
N SER A 155 -12.73 2.70 -13.54
CA SER A 155 -12.64 1.44 -14.26
C SER A 155 -14.00 0.78 -14.29
N GLN A 156 -14.46 0.43 -15.49
CA GLN A 156 -15.75 -0.18 -15.68
C GLN A 156 -15.81 -1.50 -14.93
N PHE A 157 -16.87 -1.65 -14.20
CA PHE A 157 -17.11 -2.83 -13.41
C PHE A 157 -17.52 -3.97 -14.35
N GLU A 158 -16.59 -4.86 -14.61
CA GLU A 158 -16.96 -6.17 -15.08
C GLU A 158 -17.70 -6.93 -13.98
N LYS A 159 -18.50 -7.90 -14.38
CA LYS A 159 -19.27 -8.75 -13.47
C LYS A 159 -18.32 -9.39 -12.44
N GLY A 160 -18.62 -9.22 -11.15
CA GLY A 160 -17.79 -9.73 -10.06
C GLY A 160 -16.63 -8.81 -9.59
N HIS A 161 -16.50 -7.62 -10.17
CA HIS A 161 -15.55 -6.59 -9.69
C HIS A 161 -16.26 -5.55 -8.83
N PHE A 162 -15.64 -5.21 -7.71
CA PHE A 162 -16.17 -4.25 -6.73
C PHE A 162 -15.09 -3.22 -6.37
N MET A 163 -15.36 -1.95 -6.59
CA MET A 163 -14.46 -0.87 -6.19
C MET A 163 -14.81 -0.36 -4.81
N PHE A 164 -13.81 -0.18 -3.95
CA PHE A 164 -13.97 0.51 -2.67
C PHE A 164 -12.86 1.52 -2.45
N SER A 165 -13.17 2.55 -1.69
CA SER A 165 -12.20 3.57 -1.34
C SER A 165 -11.34 3.15 -0.15
N ILE A 166 -10.02 3.23 -0.29
CA ILE A 166 -9.07 3.06 0.82
C ILE A 166 -8.64 4.42 1.37
N GLY A 167 -8.36 4.44 2.67
CA GLY A 167 -7.99 5.66 3.40
C GLY A 167 -9.20 6.40 3.97
N ASP A 168 -8.92 7.21 4.96
CA ASP A 168 -9.90 8.12 5.55
C ASP A 168 -9.80 9.46 4.83
N HIS A 169 -10.89 9.89 4.19
CA HIS A 169 -10.89 11.07 3.32
C HIS A 169 -11.18 12.37 4.07
N ASP A 170 -11.40 12.28 5.38
CA ASP A 170 -11.88 13.40 6.19
C ASP A 170 -10.74 14.22 6.82
N ILE A 171 -9.48 13.80 6.63
CA ILE A 171 -8.33 14.55 7.14
C ILE A 171 -8.06 15.73 6.21
N ASN A 172 -8.56 16.89 6.59
CA ASN A 172 -8.24 18.15 5.93
C ASN A 172 -7.14 18.85 6.71
N VAL A 173 -5.92 18.87 6.18
CA VAL A 173 -4.79 19.55 6.82
C VAL A 173 -4.91 21.05 6.57
N THR A 174 -5.28 21.78 7.61
CA THR A 174 -5.29 23.25 7.63
C THR A 174 -3.97 23.81 8.17
N GLU A 175 -3.65 25.06 7.87
CA GLU A 175 -2.45 25.73 8.43
C GLU A 175 -2.48 25.81 9.96
N ASP A 176 -3.66 25.95 10.58
CA ASP A 176 -3.80 25.96 12.03
C ASP A 176 -3.51 24.57 12.62
N LEU A 177 -4.01 23.51 11.98
CA LEU A 177 -3.73 22.14 12.39
C LEU A 177 -2.24 21.82 12.24
N LYS A 178 -1.61 22.27 11.16
CA LYS A 178 -0.16 22.14 10.93
C LYS A 178 0.65 22.83 12.03
N LYS A 179 0.34 24.09 12.34
CA LYS A 179 1.00 24.84 13.43
C LYS A 179 0.83 24.15 14.78
N LYS A 180 -0.39 23.69 15.08
CA LYS A 180 -0.70 22.95 16.32
C LYS A 180 0.22 21.74 16.47
N TYR A 181 0.29 20.88 15.46
CA TYR A 181 1.10 19.66 15.56
C TYR A 181 2.60 19.93 15.48
N ARG A 182 3.06 20.95 14.77
CA ARG A 182 4.46 21.37 14.84
C ARG A 182 4.86 21.77 16.26
N ASN A 183 4.02 22.54 16.95
CA ASN A 183 4.28 22.90 18.34
C ASN A 183 4.24 21.67 19.26
N GLU A 184 3.25 20.79 19.11
CA GLU A 184 3.13 19.57 19.92
C GLU A 184 4.34 18.62 19.75
N LEU A 185 4.86 18.53 18.54
CA LEU A 185 5.98 17.66 18.16
C LEU A 185 7.36 18.37 18.30
N ASN A 186 7.40 19.60 18.76
CA ASN A 186 8.61 20.45 18.85
C ASN A 186 9.34 20.58 17.49
N LEU A 187 8.58 20.75 16.40
CA LEU A 187 9.10 20.94 15.06
C LEU A 187 9.17 22.43 14.68
N PRO A 188 10.11 22.86 13.81
CA PRO A 188 10.28 24.25 13.43
C PRO A 188 9.05 24.77 12.66
N LEU A 189 8.68 26.04 12.92
CA LEU A 189 7.58 26.72 12.24
C LEU A 189 8.03 27.42 10.94
N ASP A 190 9.30 27.74 10.86
CA ASP A 190 9.93 28.55 9.79
C ASP A 190 10.54 27.72 8.66
N LYS A 191 10.74 26.42 8.87
CA LYS A 191 11.26 25.49 7.84
C LYS A 191 10.16 24.72 7.16
N LYS A 192 10.37 24.36 5.89
CA LYS A 192 9.57 23.33 5.24
C LYS A 192 9.92 21.95 5.78
N ILE A 193 8.92 21.11 5.94
CA ILE A 193 9.06 19.75 6.49
C ILE A 193 8.69 18.74 5.42
N ILE A 194 9.63 17.87 5.08
CA ILE A 194 9.44 16.78 4.12
C ILE A 194 9.36 15.47 4.89
N LEU A 195 8.23 14.79 4.76
CA LEU A 195 7.98 13.49 5.37
C LEU A 195 8.40 12.37 4.42
N VAL A 196 9.17 11.42 4.93
CA VAL A 196 9.61 10.23 4.19
C VAL A 196 9.21 8.99 4.98
N THR A 197 8.65 7.99 4.31
CA THR A 197 8.44 6.67 4.92
C THR A 197 9.37 5.65 4.29
N VAL A 198 9.99 4.83 5.13
CA VAL A 198 10.92 3.78 4.70
C VAL A 198 10.39 2.43 5.13
N ALA A 199 10.05 1.58 4.16
CA ALA A 199 9.65 0.22 4.43
C ALA A 199 10.87 -0.71 4.53
N LEU A 200 10.87 -1.61 5.51
CA LEU A 200 12.00 -2.51 5.76
C LEU A 200 12.36 -3.36 4.51
N TRP A 201 11.38 -3.84 3.78
CA TRP A 201 11.61 -4.66 2.58
C TRP A 201 12.30 -3.90 1.43
N GLN A 202 12.24 -2.58 1.41
CA GLN A 202 12.95 -1.73 0.45
C GLN A 202 14.47 -1.68 0.69
N GLN A 203 14.92 -2.11 1.86
CA GLN A 203 16.30 -2.02 2.31
C GLN A 203 16.99 -3.39 2.39
N VAL A 204 16.21 -4.48 2.34
CA VAL A 204 16.77 -5.82 2.38
C VAL A 204 17.42 -6.12 1.03
N PRO A 205 18.74 -6.28 0.98
CA PRO A 205 19.40 -6.72 -0.24
C PRO A 205 18.82 -8.09 -0.59
N ASP A 206 18.32 -8.22 -1.81
CA ASP A 206 17.84 -9.48 -2.32
C ASP A 206 18.96 -10.51 -2.28
N LYS A 207 18.59 -11.78 -2.24
CA LYS A 207 19.52 -12.92 -2.37
C LYS A 207 20.27 -12.92 -3.70
N TYR A 208 19.77 -12.20 -4.69
CA TYR A 208 20.40 -12.05 -6.00
C TYR A 208 21.39 -10.90 -6.00
N LYS A 209 22.68 -11.19 -6.14
CA LYS A 209 23.78 -10.20 -6.12
C LYS A 209 23.56 -9.00 -7.05
N GLU A 210 22.95 -9.25 -8.22
CA GLU A 210 22.72 -8.23 -9.25
C GLU A 210 21.57 -7.29 -8.87
N ALA A 211 20.49 -7.84 -8.30
CA ALA A 211 19.38 -7.04 -7.77
C ALA A 211 19.82 -6.23 -6.55
N ALA A 212 20.67 -6.78 -5.68
CA ALA A 212 21.23 -6.07 -4.55
C ALA A 212 22.00 -4.80 -4.95
N LYS A 213 22.74 -4.86 -6.06
CA LYS A 213 23.44 -3.68 -6.62
C LYS A 213 22.44 -2.59 -7.02
N PHE A 214 21.40 -2.96 -7.75
CA PHE A 214 20.36 -2.02 -8.18
C PHE A 214 19.62 -1.39 -6.98
N VAL A 215 19.24 -2.19 -5.98
CA VAL A 215 18.59 -1.71 -4.76
C VAL A 215 19.48 -0.71 -4.02
N LYS A 216 20.76 -1.04 -3.88
CA LYS A 216 21.72 -0.16 -3.22
C LYS A 216 21.90 1.15 -3.99
N GLU A 217 22.07 1.10 -5.30
CA GLU A 217 22.20 2.30 -6.14
C GLU A 217 20.95 3.19 -6.04
N SER A 218 19.77 2.60 -6.13
CA SER A 218 18.50 3.31 -5.96
C SER A 218 18.37 3.94 -4.58
N GLU A 219 18.86 3.28 -3.55
CA GLU A 219 18.87 3.80 -2.19
C GLU A 219 19.88 4.95 -2.06
N ASP A 220 21.09 4.80 -2.58
CA ASP A 220 22.12 5.82 -2.52
C ASP A 220 21.68 7.11 -3.22
N LEU A 221 21.09 7.02 -4.40
CA LEU A 221 20.53 8.17 -5.12
C LEU A 221 19.40 8.85 -4.36
N PHE A 222 18.52 8.08 -3.74
CA PHE A 222 17.44 8.65 -2.94
C PHE A 222 17.95 9.38 -1.71
N TYR A 223 18.91 8.81 -1.00
CA TYR A 223 19.48 9.48 0.18
C TYR A 223 20.31 10.71 -0.19
N LYS A 224 21.00 10.69 -1.34
CA LYS A 224 21.66 11.88 -1.86
C LYS A 224 20.66 13.02 -2.10
N LEU A 225 19.52 12.71 -2.71
CA LEU A 225 18.43 13.68 -2.88
C LEU A 225 17.94 14.23 -1.52
N LEU A 226 17.80 13.37 -0.49
CA LEU A 226 17.41 13.82 0.85
C LEU A 226 18.47 14.74 1.48
N GLU A 227 19.75 14.43 1.32
CA GLU A 227 20.86 15.27 1.80
C GLU A 227 20.84 16.65 1.13
N ASP A 228 20.61 16.72 -0.18
CA ASP A 228 20.51 17.99 -0.88
C ASP A 228 19.29 18.81 -0.45
N LEU A 229 18.12 18.17 -0.30
CA LEU A 229 16.93 18.84 0.19
C LEU A 229 17.04 19.29 1.65
N SER A 230 17.84 18.61 2.46
CA SER A 230 18.02 18.93 3.87
C SER A 230 18.84 20.22 4.12
N LYS A 231 19.49 20.77 3.09
CA LYS A 231 20.20 22.04 3.19
C LYS A 231 19.26 23.20 3.55
N GLU A 232 18.00 23.13 3.07
CA GLU A 232 16.99 24.19 3.29
C GLU A 232 15.76 23.70 4.06
N ASN A 233 15.55 22.39 4.16
CA ASN A 233 14.34 21.78 4.71
C ASN A 233 14.67 20.87 5.88
N LEU A 234 13.65 20.57 6.70
CA LEU A 234 13.71 19.48 7.68
C LEU A 234 13.13 18.21 7.06
N ILE A 235 13.87 17.11 7.13
CA ILE A 235 13.46 15.81 6.65
C ILE A 235 13.08 14.91 7.84
N LEU A 236 11.88 14.35 7.83
CA LEU A 236 11.42 13.39 8.84
C LEU A 236 11.33 12.01 8.18
N CYS A 237 12.23 11.09 8.56
CA CYS A 237 12.25 9.72 8.05
C CYS A 237 11.60 8.78 9.07
N ILE A 238 10.38 8.30 8.78
CA ILE A 238 9.64 7.36 9.62
C ILE A 238 9.87 5.93 9.13
N GLY A 239 10.24 5.06 10.05
CA GLY A 239 10.47 3.65 9.80
C GLY A 239 11.89 3.22 10.17
N GLU A 240 12.15 1.91 10.02
CA GLU A 240 13.46 1.34 10.31
C GLU A 240 14.37 1.55 9.10
N SER A 241 15.50 2.22 9.30
CA SER A 241 16.56 2.37 8.30
C SER A 241 17.89 1.89 8.88
N ASN A 242 18.55 1.00 8.16
CA ASN A 242 19.88 0.51 8.51
C ASN A 242 21.00 1.51 8.17
N ARG A 243 20.66 2.58 7.44
CA ARG A 243 21.65 3.58 7.01
C ARG A 243 21.95 4.59 8.12
N THR A 244 23.20 4.80 8.45
CA THR A 244 23.62 5.89 9.32
C THR A 244 23.61 7.18 8.52
N ILE A 245 22.83 8.17 8.95
CA ILE A 245 22.81 9.53 8.38
C ILE A 245 23.28 10.46 9.50
N ILE A 246 24.31 11.22 9.23
CA ILE A 246 24.82 12.25 10.14
C ILE A 246 24.46 13.59 9.51
N ASN A 247 23.25 14.08 9.80
CA ASN A 247 22.75 15.36 9.33
C ASN A 247 21.69 15.86 10.31
N GLU A 248 21.87 17.04 10.88
CA GLU A 248 20.98 17.63 11.89
C GLU A 248 19.57 17.93 11.35
N ASN A 249 19.45 18.15 10.04
CA ASN A 249 18.18 18.40 9.37
C ASN A 249 17.50 17.11 8.85
N ILE A 250 18.03 15.92 9.18
CA ILE A 250 17.40 14.63 8.86
C ILE A 250 17.15 13.87 10.16
N ILE A 251 15.90 13.87 10.60
CA ILE A 251 15.48 13.22 11.85
C ILE A 251 14.91 11.84 11.52
N LYS A 252 15.44 10.81 12.15
CA LYS A 252 14.93 9.45 12.08
C LYS A 252 13.94 9.20 13.19
N LEU A 253 12.76 8.75 12.83
CA LEU A 253 11.69 8.39 13.74
C LEU A 253 11.40 6.89 13.62
N LYS A 254 11.13 6.24 14.75
CA LYS A 254 10.72 4.84 14.77
C LYS A 254 9.34 4.67 14.14
N SER A 255 9.02 3.43 13.78
CA SER A 255 7.65 3.07 13.42
C SER A 255 6.70 3.40 14.57
N MET A 256 5.55 3.96 14.25
CA MET A 256 4.57 4.47 15.19
C MET A 256 3.16 4.00 14.81
N ASN A 257 2.19 4.19 15.71
CA ASN A 257 0.79 3.93 15.42
C ASN A 257 0.19 4.97 14.47
N THR A 258 -1.01 4.71 13.98
CA THR A 258 -1.67 5.54 12.98
C THR A 258 -1.96 6.96 13.47
N ASP A 259 -2.39 7.11 14.73
CA ASP A 259 -2.77 8.42 15.29
C ASP A 259 -1.55 9.33 15.46
N GLU A 260 -0.43 8.75 15.88
CA GLU A 260 0.85 9.46 15.96
C GLU A 260 1.38 9.82 14.56
N PHE A 261 1.28 8.88 13.60
CA PHE A 261 1.65 9.11 12.22
C PHE A 261 0.88 10.28 11.60
N ASP A 262 -0.42 10.38 11.86
CA ASP A 262 -1.27 11.46 11.36
C ASP A 262 -0.86 12.85 11.84
N LYS A 263 -0.31 12.96 13.05
CA LYS A 263 0.25 14.23 13.54
C LYS A 263 1.46 14.67 12.70
N TYR A 264 2.37 13.73 12.39
CA TYR A 264 3.52 14.02 11.52
C TYR A 264 3.10 14.32 10.09
N VAL A 265 2.08 13.62 9.58
CA VAL A 265 1.48 13.96 8.28
C VAL A 265 0.96 15.38 8.29
N ALA A 266 0.13 15.75 9.26
CA ALA A 266 -0.44 17.09 9.33
C ALA A 266 0.60 18.20 9.57
N ALA A 267 1.73 17.90 10.23
CA ALA A 267 2.84 18.82 10.43
C ALA A 267 3.70 19.06 9.17
N SER A 268 3.55 18.21 8.13
CA SER A 268 4.44 18.20 6.96
C SER A 268 3.93 19.09 5.83
N ASP A 269 4.84 19.49 4.93
CA ASP A 269 4.54 20.28 3.72
C ASP A 269 4.59 19.43 2.46
N LEU A 270 5.31 18.31 2.49
CA LEU A 270 5.50 17.40 1.37
C LEU A 270 5.72 15.98 1.88
N TYR A 271 5.22 15.01 1.14
CA TYR A 271 5.63 13.61 1.27
C TYR A 271 6.54 13.21 0.11
N LEU A 272 7.63 12.54 0.43
CA LEU A 272 8.56 11.99 -0.56
C LEU A 272 8.75 10.49 -0.34
N GLY A 273 8.51 9.69 -1.37
CA GLY A 273 8.57 8.24 -1.28
C GLY A 273 9.25 7.55 -2.46
N ARG A 274 9.39 6.22 -2.35
CA ARG A 274 9.89 5.32 -3.39
C ARG A 274 8.95 4.16 -3.68
N ASN A 275 7.74 4.19 -3.17
CA ASN A 275 6.77 3.10 -3.37
C ASN A 275 5.48 3.64 -3.97
N LEU A 276 5.25 3.37 -5.25
CA LEU A 276 4.09 3.80 -6.03
C LEU A 276 2.75 3.31 -5.46
N THR A 277 2.75 2.23 -4.71
CA THR A 277 1.56 1.62 -4.11
C THR A 277 1.47 1.79 -2.60
N SER A 278 2.22 2.77 -2.06
CA SER A 278 2.22 3.03 -0.62
C SER A 278 0.85 3.48 -0.13
N THR A 279 0.24 2.72 0.77
CA THR A 279 -1.01 3.12 1.45
C THR A 279 -0.83 4.40 2.26
N SER A 280 0.36 4.63 2.82
CA SER A 280 0.71 5.88 3.50
C SER A 280 0.66 7.06 2.52
N MET A 281 1.23 6.91 1.31
CA MET A 281 1.19 7.96 0.29
C MET A 281 -0.24 8.30 -0.14
N ILE A 282 -1.08 7.28 -0.33
CA ILE A 282 -2.50 7.49 -0.70
C ILE A 282 -3.19 8.33 0.38
N ARG A 283 -3.03 7.96 1.63
CA ARG A 283 -3.62 8.68 2.76
C ARG A 283 -3.14 10.12 2.84
N ILE A 284 -1.83 10.34 2.66
CA ILE A 284 -1.23 11.66 2.67
C ILE A 284 -1.71 12.51 1.49
N ALA A 285 -1.74 11.95 0.29
CA ALA A 285 -2.24 12.65 -0.90
C ALA A 285 -3.71 13.07 -0.72
N LEU A 286 -4.55 12.19 -0.18
CA LEU A 286 -5.95 12.48 0.10
C LEU A 286 -6.14 13.50 1.24
N SER A 287 -5.16 13.69 2.12
CA SER A 287 -5.18 14.76 3.12
C SER A 287 -4.82 16.15 2.55
N GLY A 288 -4.51 16.22 1.26
CA GLY A 288 -4.19 17.48 0.56
C GLY A 288 -2.71 17.88 0.63
N ILE A 289 -1.85 17.05 1.22
CA ILE A 289 -0.40 17.30 1.24
C ILE A 289 0.19 16.86 -0.10
N PRO A 290 0.98 17.71 -0.76
CA PRO A 290 1.68 17.33 -1.99
C PRO A 290 2.53 16.08 -1.79
N CYS A 291 2.50 15.18 -2.77
CA CYS A 291 3.28 13.95 -2.76
C CYS A 291 4.20 13.89 -3.97
N ALA A 292 5.46 13.53 -3.73
CA ALA A 292 6.42 13.22 -4.77
C ALA A 292 6.91 11.77 -4.62
N ILE A 293 7.15 11.10 -5.73
CA ILE A 293 7.61 9.72 -5.72
C ILE A 293 8.71 9.48 -6.72
N MET A 294 9.82 8.92 -6.23
CA MET A 294 10.92 8.49 -7.08
C MET A 294 10.56 7.18 -7.76
N MET A 295 10.69 7.17 -9.08
CA MET A 295 10.46 6.01 -9.94
C MET A 295 11.58 5.88 -10.96
N ASN A 296 11.51 4.87 -11.80
CA ASN A 296 12.39 4.68 -12.92
C ASN A 296 11.61 4.28 -14.18
N SER A 297 11.08 5.28 -14.89
CA SER A 297 10.34 5.05 -16.13
C SER A 297 11.25 4.91 -17.34
N LYS A 298 12.50 5.39 -17.23
CA LYS A 298 13.46 5.47 -18.34
C LYS A 298 14.46 4.30 -18.37
N CYS A 299 14.47 3.44 -17.36
CA CYS A 299 15.37 2.31 -17.30
C CYS A 299 14.84 1.16 -18.18
N GLU A 300 15.42 0.99 -19.35
CA GLU A 300 15.05 -0.07 -20.30
C GLU A 300 16.03 -1.24 -20.26
N GLY A 301 15.54 -2.45 -20.55
CA GLY A 301 16.36 -3.58 -20.98
C GLY A 301 17.10 -4.34 -19.89
N LYS A 302 16.81 -4.17 -18.61
CA LYS A 302 17.47 -4.91 -17.51
C LYS A 302 16.55 -5.92 -16.83
N GLU A 303 15.73 -6.59 -17.59
CA GLU A 303 14.76 -7.59 -17.11
C GLU A 303 15.40 -8.68 -16.24
N LYS A 304 16.61 -9.12 -16.58
CA LYS A 304 17.35 -10.13 -15.83
C LYS A 304 17.74 -9.73 -14.40
N TYR A 305 17.64 -8.44 -14.04
CA TYR A 305 17.99 -7.95 -12.70
C TYR A 305 16.79 -7.77 -11.79
N GLY A 306 15.63 -8.23 -12.14
CA GLY A 306 14.43 -8.04 -11.34
C GLY A 306 14.00 -6.57 -11.25
N TYR A 307 14.37 -5.78 -12.21
CA TYR A 307 14.16 -4.35 -12.33
C TYR A 307 12.69 -3.93 -12.06
N TYR A 308 11.74 -4.73 -12.52
CA TYR A 308 10.32 -4.52 -12.28
C TYR A 308 9.85 -4.85 -10.84
N MET A 309 10.68 -5.51 -10.05
CA MET A 309 10.34 -5.97 -8.70
C MET A 309 10.58 -4.93 -7.62
N PHE A 310 11.37 -3.90 -7.90
CA PHE A 310 11.72 -2.87 -6.92
C PHE A 310 10.82 -1.65 -7.05
N PRO A 311 10.58 -0.91 -5.94
CA PRO A 311 9.64 0.20 -5.93
C PRO A 311 9.82 1.18 -7.07
N VAL A 312 11.06 1.54 -7.38
CA VAL A 312 11.35 2.47 -8.48
C VAL A 312 11.12 1.86 -9.86
N GLY A 313 11.37 0.56 -10.03
CA GLY A 313 11.13 -0.16 -11.28
C GLY A 313 9.66 -0.54 -11.48
N TRP A 314 8.87 -0.52 -10.44
CA TRP A 314 7.45 -0.88 -10.50
C TRP A 314 6.61 0.06 -11.38
N TYR A 315 7.13 1.20 -11.75
CA TYR A 315 6.44 2.09 -12.68
C TYR A 315 5.98 1.34 -13.95
N HIS A 316 6.86 0.60 -14.59
CA HIS A 316 6.52 -0.17 -15.81
C HIS A 316 5.47 -1.24 -15.57
N PHE A 317 5.49 -1.83 -14.39
CA PHE A 317 4.51 -2.82 -13.98
C PHE A 317 3.14 -2.19 -13.69
N LEU A 318 3.13 -0.99 -13.11
CA LEU A 318 1.91 -0.30 -12.68
C LEU A 318 1.39 0.72 -13.71
N GLU A 319 2.14 1.00 -14.77
CA GLU A 319 1.74 1.94 -15.82
C GLU A 319 0.30 1.72 -16.33
N PRO A 320 -0.15 0.49 -16.64
CA PRO A 320 -1.52 0.27 -17.10
C PRO A 320 -2.58 0.59 -16.03
N VAL A 321 -2.23 0.48 -14.75
CA VAL A 321 -3.14 0.80 -13.62
C VAL A 321 -3.26 2.31 -13.42
N PHE A 322 -2.18 3.06 -13.69
CA PHE A 322 -2.15 4.51 -13.57
C PHE A 322 -2.61 5.24 -14.82
N LYS A 323 -2.69 4.56 -15.96
CA LYS A 323 -3.16 5.15 -17.21
C LYS A 323 -4.59 5.70 -17.02
N ASP A 324 -4.77 6.98 -17.32
CA ASP A 324 -6.05 7.69 -17.18
C ASP A 324 -6.61 7.73 -15.75
N ASN A 325 -5.83 7.30 -14.76
CA ASN A 325 -6.18 7.38 -13.35
C ASN A 325 -5.88 8.78 -12.81
N LEU A 326 -6.89 9.43 -12.23
CA LEU A 326 -6.74 10.75 -11.62
C LEU A 326 -5.73 10.75 -10.47
N TYR A 327 -5.54 9.61 -9.81
CA TYR A 327 -4.52 9.43 -8.77
C TYR A 327 -3.12 9.79 -9.27
N SER A 328 -2.78 9.46 -10.51
CA SER A 328 -1.49 9.84 -11.10
C SER A 328 -1.30 11.36 -11.26
N LYS A 329 -2.39 12.16 -11.22
CA LYS A 329 -2.36 13.62 -11.32
C LYS A 329 -2.27 14.34 -9.98
N VAL A 330 -2.36 13.59 -8.87
CA VAL A 330 -2.17 14.14 -7.51
C VAL A 330 -0.79 13.84 -6.95
N ILE A 331 0.04 13.12 -7.73
CA ILE A 331 1.40 12.73 -7.38
C ILE A 331 2.37 13.35 -8.37
N THR A 332 3.50 13.87 -7.87
CA THR A 332 4.61 14.32 -8.70
C THR A 332 5.61 13.19 -8.90
N PHE A 333 5.84 12.80 -10.15
CA PHE A 333 6.79 11.75 -10.48
C PHE A 333 8.21 12.32 -10.68
N LEU A 334 9.17 11.68 -10.00
CA LEU A 334 10.59 12.00 -10.05
C LEU A 334 11.32 10.85 -10.72
N GLU A 335 12.29 11.15 -11.59
CA GLU A 335 13.11 10.14 -12.25
C GLU A 335 14.41 9.89 -11.48
N GLN A 336 14.72 8.63 -11.23
CA GLN A 336 15.84 8.21 -10.37
C GLN A 336 17.19 8.86 -10.74
N TYR A 337 17.44 9.10 -12.02
CA TYR A 337 18.72 9.59 -12.53
C TYR A 337 18.67 11.08 -12.97
N GLU A 338 17.61 11.82 -12.61
CA GLU A 338 17.43 13.23 -12.99
C GLU A 338 17.46 14.16 -11.77
N GLU A 339 18.60 14.19 -11.08
CA GLU A 339 18.76 14.86 -9.78
C GLU A 339 18.33 16.33 -9.80
N ASP A 340 18.88 17.13 -10.72
CA ASP A 340 18.59 18.57 -10.81
C ASP A 340 17.10 18.84 -11.13
N GLU A 341 16.52 18.06 -12.04
CA GLU A 341 15.12 18.17 -12.38
C GLU A 341 14.21 17.74 -11.23
N ASN A 342 14.63 16.74 -10.45
CA ASN A 342 13.90 16.29 -9.26
C ASN A 342 13.85 17.37 -8.18
N ILE A 343 14.98 18.04 -7.92
CA ILE A 343 15.06 19.16 -6.96
C ILE A 343 14.13 20.29 -7.44
N LYS A 344 14.17 20.64 -8.72
CA LYS A 344 13.30 21.66 -9.31
C LYS A 344 11.82 21.32 -9.15
N LYS A 345 11.39 20.09 -9.48
CA LYS A 345 10.02 19.63 -9.31
C LYS A 345 9.58 19.67 -7.84
N ILE A 346 10.45 19.24 -6.92
CA ILE A 346 10.16 19.28 -5.49
C ILE A 346 9.99 20.70 -5.01
N ASN A 347 10.89 21.60 -5.39
CA ASN A 347 10.79 23.02 -5.03
C ASN A 347 9.53 23.67 -5.62
N GLU A 348 9.12 23.29 -6.82
CA GLU A 348 7.88 23.76 -7.41
C GLU A 348 6.66 23.40 -6.56
N ILE A 349 6.52 22.16 -6.14
CA ILE A 349 5.36 21.76 -5.31
C ILE A 349 5.48 22.20 -3.83
N LEU A 350 6.70 22.53 -3.34
CA LEU A 350 6.90 23.06 -2.00
C LEU A 350 6.63 24.58 -1.92
N TYR A 351 6.97 25.34 -2.95
CA TYR A 351 7.00 26.81 -2.87
C TYR A 351 6.06 27.51 -3.86
N ASN A 352 5.63 26.84 -4.93
CA ASN A 352 4.73 27.44 -5.93
C ASN A 352 3.26 27.21 -5.58
N ASP A 353 2.55 28.26 -5.19
CA ASP A 353 1.15 28.16 -4.80
C ASP A 353 0.22 27.76 -5.96
N LYS A 354 0.56 28.10 -7.21
CA LYS A 354 -0.23 27.66 -8.38
C LYS A 354 -0.13 26.14 -8.56
N ALA A 355 1.07 25.57 -8.40
CA ALA A 355 1.28 24.13 -8.48
C ALA A 355 0.46 23.40 -7.39
N LYS A 356 0.52 23.90 -6.14
CA LYS A 356 -0.29 23.37 -5.03
C LYS A 356 -1.80 23.46 -5.29
N GLN A 357 -2.27 24.56 -5.84
CA GLN A 357 -3.69 24.72 -6.19
C GLN A 357 -4.14 23.71 -7.27
N ILE A 358 -3.31 23.44 -8.27
CA ILE A 358 -3.61 22.43 -9.30
C ILE A 358 -3.72 21.04 -8.66
N ILE A 359 -2.74 20.66 -7.81
CA ILE A 359 -2.77 19.41 -7.08
C ILE A 359 -4.03 19.34 -6.21
N GLY A 360 -4.32 20.38 -5.43
CA GLY A 360 -5.50 20.44 -4.57
C GLY A 360 -6.81 20.25 -5.33
N LYS A 361 -6.98 20.87 -6.50
CA LYS A 361 -8.14 20.65 -7.38
C LYS A 361 -8.26 19.18 -7.82
N ASN A 362 -7.14 18.55 -8.18
CA ASN A 362 -7.14 17.15 -8.57
C ASN A 362 -7.46 16.23 -7.38
N VAL A 363 -6.98 16.56 -6.17
CA VAL A 363 -7.32 15.84 -4.93
C VAL A 363 -8.83 15.91 -4.67
N GLU A 364 -9.44 17.08 -4.73
CA GLU A 364 -10.89 17.22 -4.49
C GLU A 364 -11.72 16.49 -5.56
N LYS A 365 -11.27 16.51 -6.81
CA LYS A 365 -11.90 15.72 -7.87
C LYS A 365 -11.77 14.22 -7.59
N LEU A 366 -10.59 13.75 -7.20
CA LEU A 366 -10.36 12.35 -6.83
C LEU A 366 -11.24 11.94 -5.64
N LYS A 367 -11.31 12.76 -4.59
CA LYS A 367 -12.21 12.51 -3.44
C LYS A 367 -13.67 12.39 -3.89
N SER A 368 -14.12 13.23 -4.81
CA SER A 368 -15.49 13.15 -5.31
C SER A 368 -15.76 11.83 -6.05
N GLU A 369 -14.78 11.31 -6.79
CA GLU A 369 -14.89 10.00 -7.46
C GLU A 369 -14.88 8.85 -6.44
N LEU A 370 -14.13 8.97 -5.34
CA LEU A 370 -14.07 7.96 -4.30
C LEU A 370 -15.33 7.89 -3.43
N ARG A 371 -15.99 9.04 -3.19
CA ARG A 371 -17.20 9.12 -2.35
C ARG A 371 -18.42 8.40 -2.93
N VAL A 372 -18.45 8.16 -4.23
CA VAL A 372 -19.55 7.45 -4.91
C VAL A 372 -19.34 5.95 -5.01
N LEU A 373 -18.19 5.45 -4.54
CA LEU A 373 -17.92 4.02 -4.52
C LEU A 373 -18.74 3.32 -3.43
N LYS A 374 -19.04 2.05 -3.68
CA LYS A 374 -19.77 1.20 -2.72
C LYS A 374 -19.01 1.12 -1.40
N SER A 375 -19.75 1.16 -0.31
CA SER A 375 -19.20 0.85 1.01
C SER A 375 -18.82 -0.64 1.11
N PRO A 376 -17.89 -1.01 1.99
CA PRO A 376 -17.59 -2.41 2.27
C PRO A 376 -18.81 -3.27 2.59
N SER A 377 -19.79 -2.73 3.33
CA SER A 377 -21.01 -3.43 3.69
C SER A 377 -21.91 -3.70 2.48
N GLU A 378 -22.04 -2.74 1.56
CA GLU A 378 -22.77 -2.95 0.30
C GLU A 378 -22.09 -4.02 -0.55
N ILE A 379 -20.76 -4.00 -0.64
CA ILE A 379 -19.97 -4.98 -1.39
C ILE A 379 -20.19 -6.38 -0.84
N ILE A 380 -20.02 -6.60 0.47
CA ILE A 380 -20.18 -7.94 1.05
C ILE A 380 -21.61 -8.44 0.99
N ASN A 381 -22.61 -7.55 1.08
CA ASN A 381 -24.00 -7.89 0.89
C ASN A 381 -24.28 -8.39 -0.54
N GLU A 382 -23.77 -7.68 -1.53
CA GLU A 382 -23.91 -8.05 -2.93
C GLU A 382 -23.19 -9.37 -3.25
N ILE A 383 -21.99 -9.57 -2.68
CA ILE A 383 -21.27 -10.84 -2.84
C ILE A 383 -22.06 -12.00 -2.20
N VAL A 384 -22.54 -11.83 -0.97
CA VAL A 384 -23.13 -12.95 -0.21
C VAL A 384 -24.58 -13.24 -0.64
N TYR A 385 -25.39 -12.20 -0.87
CA TYR A 385 -26.83 -12.34 -1.11
C TYR A 385 -27.27 -11.99 -2.54
N GLY A 386 -26.38 -11.38 -3.35
CA GLY A 386 -26.67 -11.14 -4.75
C GLY A 386 -26.95 -12.45 -5.46
N GLU A 387 -27.91 -12.42 -6.40
CA GLU A 387 -28.17 -13.54 -7.30
C GLU A 387 -26.85 -13.92 -7.99
N ASP A 388 -26.61 -15.19 -8.22
CA ASP A 388 -25.35 -15.67 -8.80
C ASP A 388 -25.02 -14.92 -10.10
N LEU A 389 -24.06 -14.00 -9.96
CA LEU A 389 -23.57 -13.11 -11.01
C LEU A 389 -23.01 -13.90 -12.19
#